data_f386988d593d4721df3ecb5136cf1b64
#
_entry.id   f386988d593d4721df3ecb5136cf1b64
#
_cell.length_a   1.000
_cell.length_b   1.000
_cell.length_c   1.000
_cell.angle_alpha   90.00
_cell.angle_beta   90.00
_cell.angle_gamma   90.00
#
_symmetry.space_group_name_H-M   'P 1'
#
loop_
_entity.id
_entity.type
_entity.pdbx_description
1 polymer ?
#
loop_
_entity_poly.entity_id
_entity_poly.type
_entity_poly.pdbx_seq_one_letter_code
_entity_poly.pdbx_strand_id
1 'polypeptide(L)'
;STASSPAIIREYMERDARFVMIDKANSGYGDSMNRGLDQARGEYVGILESDDFMAPDALEKLVHVARTHDAQIVKGNFDLYWSTPEERRELFEMFSPNRCGKVVRPAADAFAFHQKPSIWSAIYRRDFLEDGNIRFLPTPGAAFQDASFTFKAFALADRAVWIHDSILSYRQDNEGSSVNASNKVFCVNDEYAEIERWLSCEYADRCGE
;
A
#
# COMPACT_ATOMS: atom_id res chain seq x y z
N SER A 1 0.83 -16.60 9.93
CA SER A 1 -0.55 -17.00 9.58
C SER A 1 -1.00 -18.15 10.47
N THR A 2 -2.30 -18.23 10.71
CA THR A 2 -2.90 -19.33 11.46
C THR A 2 -2.83 -20.64 10.66
N ALA A 3 -2.96 -21.81 11.33
CA ALA A 3 -2.91 -23.11 10.69
C ALA A 3 -3.97 -23.32 9.58
N SER A 4 -5.06 -22.55 9.57
CA SER A 4 -6.11 -22.60 8.56
C SER A 4 -5.85 -21.78 7.29
N SER A 5 -5.01 -20.72 7.36
CA SER A 5 -4.77 -19.82 6.23
C SER A 5 -4.25 -20.54 4.97
N PRO A 6 -3.28 -21.45 5.04
CA PRO A 6 -2.81 -22.17 3.85
C PRO A 6 -3.89 -23.07 3.21
N ALA A 7 -4.79 -23.64 4.03
CA ALA A 7 -5.87 -24.48 3.51
C ALA A 7 -6.88 -23.64 2.71
N ILE A 8 -7.26 -22.47 3.25
CA ILE A 8 -8.15 -21.53 2.57
C ILE A 8 -7.53 -21.06 1.25
N ILE A 9 -6.25 -20.69 1.25
CA ILE A 9 -5.57 -20.24 0.02
C ILE A 9 -5.59 -21.35 -1.05
N ARG A 10 -5.30 -22.60 -0.68
CA ARG A 10 -5.34 -23.75 -1.63
C ARG A 10 -6.74 -23.96 -2.22
N GLU A 11 -7.79 -23.82 -1.41
CA GLU A 11 -9.17 -23.89 -1.90
C GLU A 11 -9.46 -22.85 -3.00
N TYR A 12 -8.98 -21.61 -2.82
CA TYR A 12 -9.13 -20.58 -3.85
C TYR A 12 -8.26 -20.84 -5.08
N MET A 13 -7.05 -21.38 -4.92
CA MET A 13 -6.19 -21.78 -6.05
C MET A 13 -6.82 -22.87 -6.91
N GLU A 14 -7.57 -23.81 -6.30
CA GLU A 14 -8.31 -24.85 -7.03
C GLU A 14 -9.48 -24.27 -7.84
N ARG A 15 -10.08 -23.19 -7.37
CA ARG A 15 -11.23 -22.52 -8.02
C ARG A 15 -10.81 -21.54 -9.12
N ASP A 16 -9.64 -20.91 -8.97
CA ASP A 16 -9.18 -19.88 -9.89
C ASP A 16 -7.65 -19.88 -9.98
N ALA A 17 -7.16 -20.20 -11.18
CA ALA A 17 -5.71 -20.29 -11.48
C ALA A 17 -4.95 -18.95 -11.36
N ARG A 18 -5.66 -17.83 -11.16
CA ARG A 18 -5.04 -16.52 -10.90
C ARG A 18 -4.50 -16.41 -9.47
N PHE A 19 -5.01 -17.23 -8.53
CA PHE A 19 -4.46 -17.28 -7.17
C PHE A 19 -3.12 -18.00 -7.15
N VAL A 20 -2.12 -17.37 -6.56
CA VAL A 20 -0.78 -17.92 -6.37
C VAL A 20 -0.42 -17.78 -4.89
N MET A 21 0.06 -18.87 -4.28
CA MET A 21 0.54 -18.85 -2.90
C MET A 21 2.06 -18.73 -2.87
N ILE A 22 2.55 -17.77 -2.10
CA ILE A 22 3.98 -17.68 -1.75
C ILE A 22 4.16 -18.33 -0.37
N ASP A 23 4.60 -19.59 -0.36
CA ASP A 23 4.91 -20.31 0.87
C ASP A 23 6.39 -20.13 1.21
N LYS A 24 6.68 -19.55 2.38
CA LYS A 24 8.04 -19.24 2.82
C LYS A 24 8.17 -19.24 4.33
N ALA A 25 9.39 -19.42 4.82
CA ALA A 25 9.69 -19.15 6.22
C ALA A 25 9.41 -17.67 6.56
N ASN A 26 9.03 -17.39 7.81
CA ASN A 26 8.79 -16.01 8.25
C ASN A 26 10.11 -15.21 8.20
N SER A 27 10.13 -14.18 7.38
CA SER A 27 11.27 -13.25 7.17
C SER A 27 10.85 -11.79 7.28
N GLY A 28 9.69 -11.54 7.88
CA GLY A 28 9.15 -10.20 8.05
C GLY A 28 8.17 -9.78 6.96
N TYR A 29 7.50 -8.66 7.22
CA TYR A 29 6.48 -8.08 6.35
C TYR A 29 7.08 -7.59 5.04
N GLY A 30 8.12 -6.75 5.11
CA GLY A 30 8.73 -6.15 3.93
C GLY A 30 9.26 -7.18 2.92
N ASP A 31 9.92 -8.26 3.39
CA ASP A 31 10.34 -9.36 2.50
C ASP A 31 9.15 -10.07 1.86
N SER A 32 8.05 -10.26 2.61
CA SER A 32 6.84 -10.87 2.07
C SER A 32 6.21 -10.03 0.97
N MET A 33 6.15 -8.71 1.19
CA MET A 33 5.62 -7.77 0.21
C MET A 33 6.51 -7.71 -1.04
N ASN A 34 7.82 -7.66 -0.88
CA ASN A 34 8.75 -7.66 -2.01
C ASN A 34 8.62 -8.91 -2.87
N ARG A 35 8.46 -10.08 -2.26
CA ARG A 35 8.18 -11.34 -3.00
C ARG A 35 6.84 -11.30 -3.72
N GLY A 36 5.85 -10.63 -3.15
CA GLY A 36 4.57 -10.38 -3.81
C GLY A 36 4.75 -9.49 -5.05
N LEU A 37 5.50 -8.41 -4.93
CA LEU A 37 5.85 -7.52 -6.03
C LEU A 37 6.59 -8.26 -7.16
N ASP A 38 7.57 -9.10 -6.82
CA ASP A 38 8.35 -9.88 -7.79
C ASP A 38 7.50 -10.90 -8.58
N GLN A 39 6.41 -11.37 -8.00
CA GLN A 39 5.49 -12.30 -8.66
C GLN A 39 4.28 -11.64 -9.32
N ALA A 40 4.06 -10.36 -9.08
CA ALA A 40 2.96 -9.62 -9.68
C ALA A 40 3.11 -9.56 -11.21
N ARG A 41 2.01 -9.83 -11.94
CA ARG A 41 1.98 -9.85 -13.41
C ARG A 41 0.98 -8.86 -14.00
N GLY A 42 0.17 -8.23 -13.15
CA GLY A 42 -0.82 -7.25 -13.57
C GLY A 42 -0.16 -5.94 -14.05
N GLU A 43 -0.90 -5.16 -14.79
CA GLU A 43 -0.53 -3.79 -15.18
C GLU A 43 -0.37 -2.89 -13.95
N TYR A 44 -1.24 -3.09 -12.97
CA TYR A 44 -1.22 -2.42 -11.67
C TYR A 44 -1.10 -3.43 -10.53
N VAL A 45 -0.49 -3.00 -9.44
CA VAL A 45 -0.38 -3.73 -8.18
C VAL A 45 -1.25 -3.02 -7.14
N GLY A 46 -2.14 -3.77 -6.50
CA GLY A 46 -2.88 -3.36 -5.30
C GLY A 46 -2.46 -4.24 -4.12
N ILE A 47 -2.50 -3.67 -2.93
CA ILE A 47 -2.17 -4.37 -1.69
C ILE A 47 -3.44 -4.47 -0.86
N LEU A 48 -3.70 -5.64 -0.28
CA LEU A 48 -4.82 -5.87 0.63
C LEU A 48 -4.30 -6.65 1.84
N GLU A 49 -4.50 -6.09 3.02
CA GLU A 49 -4.16 -6.76 4.26
C GLU A 49 -5.20 -7.84 4.60
N SER A 50 -4.77 -8.84 5.37
CA SER A 50 -5.58 -10.04 5.63
C SER A 50 -6.78 -9.81 6.55
N ASP A 51 -6.84 -8.71 7.24
CA ASP A 51 -7.91 -8.30 8.17
C ASP A 51 -8.84 -7.21 7.59
N ASP A 52 -8.47 -6.68 6.42
CA ASP A 52 -9.21 -5.64 5.73
C ASP A 52 -10.05 -6.20 4.56
N PHE A 53 -10.91 -5.38 4.00
CA PHE A 53 -11.67 -5.74 2.81
C PHE A 53 -11.96 -4.52 1.92
N MET A 54 -11.89 -4.74 0.62
CA MET A 54 -12.18 -3.71 -0.38
C MET A 54 -13.68 -3.63 -0.69
N ALA A 55 -14.14 -2.45 -1.10
CA ALA A 55 -15.44 -2.33 -1.74
C ALA A 55 -15.47 -3.18 -3.03
N PRO A 56 -16.61 -3.81 -3.38
CA PRO A 56 -16.68 -4.72 -4.53
C PRO A 56 -16.26 -4.10 -5.86
N ASP A 57 -16.43 -2.80 -6.03
CA ASP A 57 -16.12 -2.02 -7.23
C ASP A 57 -14.81 -1.22 -7.12
N ALA A 58 -14.07 -1.37 -6.02
CA ALA A 58 -12.87 -0.57 -5.75
C ALA A 58 -11.80 -0.71 -6.83
N LEU A 59 -11.48 -1.94 -7.23
CA LEU A 59 -10.47 -2.18 -8.26
C LEU A 59 -10.91 -1.67 -9.63
N GLU A 60 -12.18 -1.80 -9.98
CA GLU A 60 -12.73 -1.27 -11.23
C GLU A 60 -12.56 0.25 -11.29
N LYS A 61 -12.95 0.97 -10.23
CA LYS A 61 -12.80 2.42 -10.11
C LYS A 61 -11.35 2.86 -10.21
N LEU A 62 -10.48 2.23 -9.42
CA LEU A 62 -9.05 2.57 -9.38
C LEU A 62 -8.40 2.37 -10.76
N VAL A 63 -8.62 1.23 -11.42
CA VAL A 63 -8.04 0.92 -12.73
C VAL A 63 -8.63 1.82 -13.81
N HIS A 64 -9.94 2.12 -13.77
CA HIS A 64 -10.56 3.05 -14.70
C HIS A 64 -9.90 4.43 -14.64
N VAL A 65 -9.73 4.97 -13.45
CA VAL A 65 -9.07 6.28 -13.24
C VAL A 65 -7.61 6.22 -13.68
N ALA A 66 -6.90 5.14 -13.32
CA ALA A 66 -5.49 4.97 -13.67
C ALA A 66 -5.28 4.98 -15.18
N ARG A 67 -6.09 4.26 -15.93
CA ARG A 67 -6.03 4.21 -17.40
C ARG A 67 -6.48 5.53 -18.06
N THR A 68 -7.54 6.15 -17.53
CA THR A 68 -8.04 7.43 -18.06
C THR A 68 -7.00 8.53 -17.99
N HIS A 69 -6.21 8.53 -16.93
CA HIS A 69 -5.23 9.58 -16.66
C HIS A 69 -3.78 9.14 -16.94
N ASP A 70 -3.54 7.94 -17.45
CA ASP A 70 -2.21 7.33 -17.56
C ASP A 70 -1.42 7.49 -16.23
N ALA A 71 -2.06 7.15 -15.11
CA ALA A 71 -1.53 7.41 -13.80
C ALA A 71 -0.59 6.27 -13.33
N GLN A 72 0.50 6.65 -12.67
CA GLN A 72 1.41 5.73 -11.99
C GLN A 72 0.86 5.29 -10.64
N ILE A 73 0.10 6.19 -9.99
CA ILE A 73 -0.53 5.94 -8.69
C ILE A 73 -1.97 6.46 -8.73
N VAL A 74 -2.92 5.64 -8.28
CA VAL A 74 -4.27 6.11 -7.91
C VAL A 74 -4.53 5.72 -6.47
N LYS A 75 -4.91 6.69 -5.64
CA LYS A 75 -5.14 6.49 -4.22
C LYS A 75 -6.46 7.11 -3.80
N GLY A 76 -7.22 6.36 -2.99
CA GLY A 76 -8.52 6.79 -2.47
C GLY A 76 -8.55 6.97 -0.96
N ASN A 77 -9.69 7.46 -0.48
CA ASN A 77 -10.05 7.43 0.92
C ASN A 77 -10.40 6.01 1.37
N PHE A 78 -10.61 5.82 2.67
CA PHE A 78 -10.99 4.54 3.24
C PHE A 78 -11.88 4.74 4.46
N ASP A 79 -12.60 3.69 4.84
CA ASP A 79 -13.39 3.70 6.06
C ASP A 79 -12.62 3.05 7.21
N LEU A 80 -12.67 3.64 8.38
CA LEU A 80 -12.40 2.95 9.64
C LEU A 80 -13.58 2.03 9.92
N TYR A 81 -13.33 0.75 10.18
CA TYR A 81 -14.35 -0.28 10.33
C TYR A 81 -14.25 -0.99 11.67
N TRP A 82 -15.36 -1.12 12.36
CA TRP A 82 -15.53 -1.93 13.56
C TRP A 82 -16.65 -2.95 13.34
N SER A 83 -16.42 -4.20 13.70
CA SER A 83 -17.43 -5.26 13.66
C SER A 83 -18.10 -5.48 15.02
N THR A 84 -17.47 -5.05 16.09
CA THR A 84 -17.93 -5.22 17.48
C THR A 84 -17.84 -3.93 18.27
N PRO A 85 -18.72 -3.67 19.28
CA PRO A 85 -19.91 -4.44 19.62
C PRO A 85 -21.06 -4.29 18.60
N GLU A 86 -21.00 -3.27 17.76
CA GLU A 86 -21.93 -3.00 16.65
C GLU A 86 -21.13 -2.62 15.40
N GLU A 87 -21.63 -3.03 14.24
CA GLU A 87 -21.00 -2.65 12.98
C GLU A 87 -21.04 -1.12 12.81
N ARG A 88 -19.87 -0.54 12.63
CA ARG A 88 -19.70 0.90 12.44
C ARG A 88 -18.65 1.16 11.39
N ARG A 89 -18.90 2.18 10.57
CA ARG A 89 -17.95 2.74 9.59
C ARG A 89 -17.85 4.23 9.75
N GLU A 90 -16.64 4.75 9.59
CA GLU A 90 -16.34 6.17 9.66
C GLU A 90 -15.34 6.51 8.56
N LEU A 91 -15.72 7.43 7.67
CA LEU A 91 -14.85 7.84 6.58
C LEU A 91 -13.58 8.50 7.13
N PHE A 92 -12.43 7.95 6.76
CA PHE A 92 -11.14 8.62 6.94
C PHE A 92 -10.80 9.38 5.65
N GLU A 93 -11.14 10.68 5.65
CA GLU A 93 -10.94 11.53 4.48
C GLU A 93 -9.51 12.06 4.42
N MET A 94 -8.67 11.46 3.59
CA MET A 94 -7.33 11.97 3.25
C MET A 94 -7.40 13.01 2.15
N PHE A 95 -8.28 12.79 1.18
CA PHE A 95 -8.42 13.61 -0.01
C PHE A 95 -9.83 14.17 -0.10
N SER A 96 -9.98 15.47 0.10
CA SER A 96 -11.24 16.17 -0.09
C SER A 96 -11.60 16.31 -1.58
N PRO A 97 -12.88 16.49 -1.94
CA PRO A 97 -13.33 16.50 -3.34
C PRO A 97 -12.58 17.46 -4.26
N ASN A 98 -12.14 18.61 -3.74
CA ASN A 98 -11.41 19.62 -4.51
C ASN A 98 -9.97 19.22 -4.89
N ARG A 99 -9.43 18.19 -4.25
CA ARG A 99 -8.11 17.60 -4.55
C ARG A 99 -8.17 16.41 -5.49
N CYS A 100 -9.36 15.86 -5.73
CA CYS A 100 -9.58 14.64 -6.49
C CYS A 100 -9.78 14.88 -7.99
N GLY A 101 -9.66 13.82 -8.79
CA GLY A 101 -10.01 13.77 -10.21
C GLY A 101 -9.05 14.52 -11.15
N LYS A 102 -7.86 14.87 -10.69
CA LYS A 102 -6.82 15.54 -11.51
C LYS A 102 -5.46 14.87 -11.33
N VAL A 103 -4.66 14.93 -12.38
CA VAL A 103 -3.27 14.47 -12.32
C VAL A 103 -2.45 15.46 -11.49
N VAL A 104 -1.71 14.94 -10.56
CA VAL A 104 -0.77 15.69 -9.72
C VAL A 104 0.61 15.01 -9.76
N ARG A 105 1.66 15.80 -9.52
CA ARG A 105 3.00 15.33 -9.21
C ARG A 105 3.18 15.43 -7.70
N PRO A 106 3.20 14.31 -6.95
CA PRO A 106 3.24 14.37 -5.48
C PRO A 106 4.45 15.13 -4.95
N ALA A 107 5.62 14.99 -5.58
CA ALA A 107 6.83 15.71 -5.21
C ALA A 107 6.72 17.24 -5.28
N ALA A 108 5.74 17.77 -6.01
CA ALA A 108 5.49 19.20 -6.11
C ALA A 108 4.46 19.71 -5.06
N ASP A 109 3.86 18.84 -4.28
CA ASP A 109 2.87 19.18 -3.26
C ASP A 109 3.14 18.43 -1.96
N ALA A 110 3.72 19.12 -0.97
CA ALA A 110 4.02 18.56 0.36
C ALA A 110 2.81 17.90 1.03
N PHE A 111 1.58 18.27 0.65
CA PHE A 111 0.36 17.68 1.17
C PHE A 111 0.34 16.15 1.06
N ALA A 112 0.81 15.60 -0.06
CA ALA A 112 0.83 14.14 -0.28
C ALA A 112 1.64 13.41 0.80
N PHE A 113 2.77 13.97 1.21
CA PHE A 113 3.68 13.38 2.21
C PHE A 113 3.18 13.51 3.65
N HIS A 114 2.19 14.35 3.91
CA HIS A 114 1.55 14.47 5.22
C HIS A 114 0.34 13.54 5.39
N GLN A 115 -0.05 12.83 4.34
CA GLN A 115 -1.15 11.86 4.44
C GLN A 115 -0.67 10.55 5.04
N LYS A 116 -1.63 9.79 5.59
CA LYS A 116 -1.34 8.43 6.07
C LYS A 116 -0.78 7.59 4.92
N PRO A 117 0.33 6.88 5.08
CA PRO A 117 0.97 6.11 4.02
C PRO A 117 0.15 4.93 3.50
N SER A 118 -0.92 4.51 4.17
CA SER A 118 -1.95 3.50 3.80
C SER A 118 -1.77 2.92 2.37
N ILE A 119 -0.75 2.08 2.18
CA ILE A 119 -0.39 1.47 0.88
C ILE A 119 -1.54 0.70 0.25
N TRP A 120 -2.43 0.16 1.08
CA TRP A 120 -3.59 -0.64 0.72
C TRP A 120 -4.77 0.20 0.20
N SER A 121 -4.75 1.53 0.34
CA SER A 121 -5.77 2.42 -0.25
C SER A 121 -5.37 2.94 -1.65
N ALA A 122 -4.50 2.23 -2.36
CA ALA A 122 -3.96 2.64 -3.64
C ALA A 122 -3.74 1.45 -4.59
N ILE A 123 -3.60 1.79 -5.89
CA ILE A 123 -2.93 0.93 -6.86
C ILE A 123 -1.72 1.66 -7.44
N TYR A 124 -0.72 0.90 -7.80
CA TYR A 124 0.55 1.36 -8.35
C TYR A 124 0.81 0.70 -9.68
N ARG A 125 1.23 1.44 -10.69
CA ARG A 125 1.62 0.86 -11.97
C ARG A 125 2.87 0.00 -11.77
N ARG A 126 2.84 -1.24 -12.25
CA ARG A 126 3.89 -2.22 -11.94
C ARG A 126 5.25 -1.81 -12.52
N ASP A 127 5.31 -1.42 -13.79
CA ASP A 127 6.55 -0.95 -14.43
C ASP A 127 7.16 0.26 -13.70
N PHE A 128 6.33 1.19 -13.24
CA PHE A 128 6.78 2.32 -12.42
C PHE A 128 7.47 1.87 -11.12
N LEU A 129 6.92 0.85 -10.44
CA LEU A 129 7.55 0.31 -9.23
C LEU A 129 8.88 -0.40 -9.57
N GLU A 130 8.92 -1.12 -10.69
CA GLU A 130 10.11 -1.84 -11.16
C GLU A 130 11.22 -0.87 -11.58
N ASP A 131 10.92 0.07 -12.46
CA ASP A 131 11.86 1.08 -12.97
C ASP A 131 12.38 2.00 -11.86
N GLY A 132 11.51 2.32 -10.90
CA GLY A 132 11.83 3.08 -9.71
C GLY A 132 12.64 2.31 -8.67
N ASN A 133 12.77 0.98 -8.80
CA ASN A 133 13.27 0.09 -7.75
C ASN A 133 12.58 0.35 -6.40
N ILE A 134 11.25 0.59 -6.44
CA ILE A 134 10.47 0.90 -5.25
C ILE A 134 10.17 -0.40 -4.52
N ARG A 135 10.80 -0.59 -3.36
CA ARG A 135 10.73 -1.80 -2.54
C ARG A 135 10.49 -1.45 -1.08
N PHE A 136 9.88 -2.39 -0.37
CA PHE A 136 9.76 -2.34 1.08
C PHE A 136 11.09 -2.59 1.75
N LEU A 137 11.34 -1.93 2.87
CA LEU A 137 12.50 -2.25 3.71
C LEU A 137 12.30 -3.65 4.33
N PRO A 138 13.20 -4.63 4.10
CA PRO A 138 13.03 -6.00 4.58
C PRO A 138 13.45 -6.17 6.05
N THR A 139 12.97 -5.27 6.94
CA THR A 139 13.20 -5.36 8.37
C THR A 139 12.40 -6.51 9.01
N PRO A 140 12.88 -7.12 10.10
CA PRO A 140 12.16 -8.15 10.83
C PRO A 140 10.84 -7.63 11.39
N GLY A 141 9.80 -8.48 11.38
CA GLY A 141 8.47 -8.14 11.90
C GLY A 141 7.60 -7.38 10.92
N ALA A 142 6.62 -6.67 11.45
CA ALA A 142 5.69 -5.83 10.70
C ALA A 142 5.55 -4.51 11.45
N ALA A 143 6.16 -3.43 10.96
CA ALA A 143 6.10 -2.12 11.57
C ALA A 143 6.54 -1.01 10.61
N PHE A 144 5.58 -0.19 10.19
CA PHE A 144 5.80 1.07 9.47
C PHE A 144 6.49 0.97 8.10
N GLN A 145 6.67 -0.25 7.53
CA GLN A 145 7.32 -0.43 6.22
C GLN A 145 6.57 0.25 5.06
N ASP A 146 5.32 0.64 5.30
CA ASP A 146 4.53 1.45 4.40
C ASP A 146 5.06 2.89 4.27
N ALA A 147 5.79 3.41 5.25
CA ALA A 147 6.28 4.78 5.28
C ALA A 147 7.33 5.03 4.18
N SER A 148 8.44 4.28 4.18
CA SER A 148 9.50 4.45 3.17
C SER A 148 9.03 4.06 1.77
N PHE A 149 8.20 3.02 1.65
CA PHE A 149 7.62 2.63 0.36
C PHE A 149 6.78 3.75 -0.24
N THR A 150 5.83 4.30 0.53
CA THR A 150 4.96 5.40 0.07
C THR A 150 5.78 6.65 -0.25
N PHE A 151 6.77 6.98 0.60
CA PHE A 151 7.64 8.13 0.36
C PHE A 151 8.35 8.01 -0.99
N LYS A 152 9.01 6.88 -1.27
CA LYS A 152 9.70 6.62 -2.54
C LYS A 152 8.75 6.70 -3.74
N ALA A 153 7.57 6.08 -3.62
CA ALA A 153 6.56 6.11 -4.65
C ALA A 153 6.10 7.54 -4.96
N PHE A 154 5.85 8.36 -3.93
CA PHE A 154 5.43 9.74 -4.14
C PHE A 154 6.56 10.65 -4.63
N ALA A 155 7.79 10.42 -4.20
CA ALA A 155 8.94 11.20 -4.67
C ALA A 155 9.23 10.98 -6.16
N LEU A 156 8.99 9.77 -6.67
CA LEU A 156 9.29 9.39 -8.06
C LEU A 156 8.11 9.56 -9.02
N ALA A 157 6.88 9.62 -8.51
CA ALA A 157 5.71 9.68 -9.38
C ALA A 157 5.54 11.06 -10.04
N ASP A 158 5.45 11.07 -11.36
CA ASP A 158 5.08 12.24 -12.13
C ASP A 158 3.56 12.39 -12.29
N ARG A 159 2.83 11.27 -12.19
CA ARG A 159 1.39 11.20 -12.47
C ARG A 159 0.68 10.38 -11.40
N ALA A 160 0.14 11.07 -10.41
CA ALA A 160 -0.75 10.48 -9.42
C ALA A 160 -2.15 11.09 -9.53
N VAL A 161 -3.18 10.34 -9.17
CA VAL A 161 -4.56 10.81 -9.11
C VAL A 161 -5.17 10.41 -7.77
N TRP A 162 -5.74 11.38 -7.08
CA TRP A 162 -6.51 11.14 -5.86
C TRP A 162 -7.99 10.98 -6.22
N ILE A 163 -8.67 10.05 -5.56
CA ILE A 163 -10.13 9.87 -5.68
C ILE A 163 -10.78 10.04 -4.31
N HIS A 164 -12.01 10.56 -4.30
CA HIS A 164 -12.73 10.78 -3.05
C HIS A 164 -13.40 9.52 -2.51
N ASP A 165 -13.59 8.52 -3.36
CA ASP A 165 -14.23 7.26 -2.99
C ASP A 165 -13.50 6.59 -1.81
N SER A 166 -14.29 6.02 -0.88
CA SER A 166 -13.80 5.04 0.09
C SER A 166 -13.68 3.70 -0.59
N ILE A 167 -12.46 3.21 -0.75
CA ILE A 167 -12.18 1.99 -1.52
C ILE A 167 -11.93 0.76 -0.66
N LEU A 168 -11.70 0.95 0.63
CA LEU A 168 -11.32 -0.10 1.56
C LEU A 168 -11.90 0.19 2.95
N SER A 169 -12.28 -0.87 3.65
CA SER A 169 -12.62 -0.84 5.08
C SER A 169 -11.44 -1.36 5.89
N TYR A 170 -10.82 -0.43 6.63
CA TYR A 170 -9.68 -0.70 7.50
C TYR A 170 -10.16 -1.11 8.89
N ARG A 171 -9.94 -2.36 9.26
CA ARG A 171 -10.42 -2.94 10.53
C ARG A 171 -9.69 -2.35 11.72
N GLN A 172 -10.48 -1.89 12.73
CA GLN A 172 -9.97 -1.27 13.94
C GLN A 172 -10.05 -2.18 15.17
N ASP A 173 -10.95 -3.15 15.16
CA ASP A 173 -11.23 -4.04 16.30
C ASP A 173 -10.47 -5.38 16.24
N ASN A 174 -9.36 -5.43 15.50
CA ASN A 174 -8.45 -6.57 15.49
C ASN A 174 -7.45 -6.47 16.64
N GLU A 175 -7.63 -7.28 17.69
CA GLU A 175 -6.70 -7.35 18.84
C GLU A 175 -5.29 -7.79 18.44
N GLY A 176 -5.17 -8.57 17.36
CA GLY A 176 -3.90 -9.01 16.78
C GLY A 176 -3.20 -7.98 15.91
N SER A 177 -3.75 -6.78 15.79
CA SER A 177 -3.18 -5.73 14.95
C SER A 177 -1.76 -5.38 15.36
N SER A 178 -0.90 -5.26 14.37
CA SER A 178 0.50 -4.89 14.57
C SER A 178 0.66 -3.50 15.21
N VAL A 179 -0.35 -2.64 15.12
CA VAL A 179 -0.34 -1.29 15.72
C VAL A 179 -0.27 -1.33 17.25
N ASN A 180 -0.78 -2.40 17.87
CA ASN A 180 -0.85 -2.55 19.34
C ASN A 180 0.41 -3.15 19.98
N ALA A 181 1.45 -3.47 19.22
CA ALA A 181 2.64 -4.11 19.75
C ALA A 181 3.62 -3.09 20.37
N SER A 182 3.94 -3.25 21.66
CA SER A 182 4.72 -2.31 22.48
C SER A 182 6.20 -2.15 22.06
N ASN A 183 6.75 -3.04 21.23
CA ASN A 183 8.19 -3.07 20.90
C ASN A 183 8.57 -2.29 19.65
N LYS A 184 7.70 -1.41 19.14
CA LYS A 184 7.84 -0.79 17.80
C LYS A 184 8.26 0.67 17.80
N VAL A 185 8.55 1.25 18.97
CA VAL A 185 8.87 2.68 19.10
C VAL A 185 10.05 3.10 18.21
N PHE A 186 11.00 2.19 17.97
CA PHE A 186 12.20 2.48 17.15
C PHE A 186 12.08 2.04 15.69
N CYS A 187 11.07 1.23 15.33
CA CYS A 187 10.93 0.75 13.94
C CYS A 187 10.64 1.88 12.95
N VAL A 188 9.99 2.95 13.41
CA VAL A 188 9.77 4.14 12.58
C VAL A 188 11.10 4.83 12.23
N ASN A 189 12.10 4.76 13.12
CA ASN A 189 13.43 5.35 12.88
C ASN A 189 14.16 4.63 11.73
N ASP A 190 14.00 3.30 11.62
CA ASP A 190 14.58 2.52 10.51
C ASP A 190 14.02 2.95 9.16
N GLU A 191 12.70 3.22 9.11
CA GLU A 191 12.03 3.72 7.91
C GLU A 191 12.50 5.13 7.51
N TYR A 192 12.66 6.03 8.47
CA TYR A 192 13.18 7.37 8.21
C TYR A 192 14.67 7.35 7.83
N ALA A 193 15.48 6.51 8.47
CA ALA A 193 16.87 6.30 8.09
C ALA A 193 17.00 5.75 6.66
N GLU A 194 16.09 4.85 6.26
CA GLU A 194 16.02 4.37 4.88
C GLU A 194 15.63 5.49 3.90
N ILE A 195 14.70 6.36 4.27
CA ILE A 195 14.32 7.52 3.44
C ILE A 195 15.54 8.44 3.25
N GLU A 196 16.27 8.77 4.33
CA GLU A 196 17.46 9.61 4.26
C GLU A 196 18.55 8.98 3.41
N ARG A 197 18.81 7.68 3.60
CA ARG A 197 19.78 6.92 2.81
C ARG A 197 19.40 6.96 1.32
N TRP A 198 18.13 6.66 1.02
CA TRP A 198 17.62 6.62 -0.35
C TRP A 198 17.71 8.00 -1.03
N LEU A 199 17.33 9.07 -0.32
CA LEU A 199 17.44 10.44 -0.84
C LEU A 199 18.90 10.80 -1.17
N SER A 200 19.83 10.45 -0.29
CA SER A 200 21.23 10.82 -0.41
C SER A 200 21.99 10.03 -1.48
N CYS A 201 21.58 8.79 -1.76
CA CYS A 201 22.29 7.90 -2.66
C CYS A 201 21.55 7.67 -3.98
N GLU A 202 20.31 7.21 -3.90
CA GLU A 202 19.59 6.74 -5.10
C GLU A 202 18.81 7.85 -5.81
N TYR A 203 18.20 8.76 -5.03
CA TYR A 203 17.41 9.85 -5.59
C TYR A 203 18.30 10.97 -6.16
N ALA A 204 19.39 11.31 -5.47
CA ALA A 204 20.37 12.28 -5.94
C ALA A 204 20.98 11.87 -7.29
N ASP A 205 21.38 10.58 -7.42
CA ASP A 205 21.92 10.05 -8.67
C ASP A 205 20.91 10.14 -9.83
N ARG A 206 19.62 9.97 -9.56
CA ARG A 206 18.54 10.08 -10.57
C ARG A 206 18.27 11.52 -10.99
N CYS A 207 18.44 12.48 -10.09
CA CYS A 207 18.22 13.91 -10.35
C CYS A 207 19.44 14.59 -10.97
N GLY A 208 20.60 13.94 -10.99
CA GLY A 208 21.84 14.48 -11.56
C GLY A 208 22.46 15.59 -10.72
N GLU A 209 22.22 15.59 -9.40
CA GLU A 209 22.81 16.49 -8.41
C GLU A 209 23.96 15.83 -7.65
#